data_54049300153c81e0dcdbb9ecf27af426
#
_entry.id   54049300153c81e0dcdbb9ecf27af426
#
_cell.length_a   1.000
_cell.length_b   1.000
_cell.length_c   1.000
_cell.angle_alpha   90.00
_cell.angle_beta   90.00
_cell.angle_gamma   90.00
#
_symmetry.space_group_name_H-M   'P 1'
#
loop_
_entity.id
_entity.type
_entity.pdbx_description
1 polymer ?
#
loop_
_entity_poly.entity_id
_entity_poly.type
_entity_poly.pdbx_seq_one_letter_code
_entity_poly.pdbx_strand_id
1 'polypeptide(L)'
;PLMKELRKALSSGEIGEVRTLHADFGFKPKTREPEGRLLNPELAGGSLLDVGIYPLSLASMIMGKPKSFVSDWNRGSTGVDEQASCILKYDNGSMALLHSSLESETRQEAFISGTEGNIRIHKQCWKPQKMTITSRLSQKEKIVERPFVGNGFNYEAEFFGKLLLEGKTDNEIMSLEESLAIMSLLDQIRDSWGLRYPFE
;
A
#
# COMPACT_ATOMS: atom_id res chain seq x y z
N PRO A 1 4.62 13.95 -5.34
CA PRO A 1 5.95 14.27 -5.89
C PRO A 1 6.94 13.11 -5.78
N LEU A 2 7.16 12.54 -4.58
CA LEU A 2 8.13 11.47 -4.39
C LEU A 2 7.82 10.19 -5.17
N MET A 3 6.56 9.83 -5.34
CA MET A 3 6.16 8.64 -6.11
C MET A 3 6.57 8.70 -7.59
N LYS A 4 6.71 9.91 -8.17
CA LYS A 4 7.28 10.08 -9.52
C LYS A 4 8.76 9.70 -9.55
N GLU A 5 9.52 10.10 -8.53
CA GLU A 5 10.94 9.73 -8.39
C GLU A 5 11.11 8.23 -8.15
N LEU A 6 10.23 7.62 -7.34
CA LEU A 6 10.22 6.17 -7.12
C LEU A 6 9.99 5.41 -8.44
N ARG A 7 8.94 5.77 -9.19
CA ARG A 7 8.65 5.15 -10.50
C ARG A 7 9.84 5.30 -11.45
N LYS A 8 10.49 6.47 -11.47
CA LYS A 8 11.69 6.73 -12.28
C LYS A 8 12.86 5.83 -11.85
N ALA A 9 13.13 5.71 -10.56
CA ALA A 9 14.21 4.85 -10.05
C ALA A 9 13.99 3.37 -10.40
N LEU A 10 12.75 2.90 -10.27
CA LEU A 10 12.37 1.52 -10.65
C LEU A 10 12.50 1.29 -12.16
N SER A 11 11.94 2.19 -12.99
CA SER A 11 11.96 2.05 -14.46
C SER A 11 13.36 2.21 -15.07
N SER A 12 14.25 2.97 -14.43
CA SER A 12 15.65 3.09 -14.85
C SER A 12 16.54 1.92 -14.41
N GLY A 13 16.01 0.97 -13.64
CA GLY A 13 16.77 -0.17 -13.13
C GLY A 13 17.76 0.17 -12.02
N GLU A 14 17.58 1.29 -11.29
CA GLU A 14 18.53 1.77 -10.27
C GLU A 14 18.80 0.74 -9.16
N ILE A 15 17.83 -0.17 -8.91
CA ILE A 15 17.99 -1.30 -7.98
C ILE A 15 17.92 -2.67 -8.67
N GLY A 16 17.95 -2.72 -10.01
CA GLY A 16 17.76 -3.95 -10.77
C GLY A 16 16.32 -4.46 -10.73
N GLU A 17 16.13 -5.77 -10.87
CA GLU A 17 14.84 -6.42 -10.79
C GLU A 17 14.33 -6.44 -9.34
N VAL A 18 13.10 -6.00 -9.11
CA VAL A 18 12.46 -6.06 -7.77
C VAL A 18 12.20 -7.51 -7.39
N ARG A 19 12.70 -7.91 -6.23
CA ARG A 19 12.54 -9.27 -5.70
C ARG A 19 11.63 -9.34 -4.48
N THR A 20 11.67 -8.31 -3.62
CA THR A 20 10.87 -8.30 -2.41
C THR A 20 10.38 -6.89 -2.10
N LEU A 21 9.13 -6.79 -1.66
CA LEU A 21 8.55 -5.60 -1.05
C LEU A 21 8.11 -5.95 0.37
N HIS A 22 8.52 -5.15 1.35
CA HIS A 22 7.94 -5.13 2.69
C HIS A 22 7.25 -3.79 2.88
N ALA A 23 6.00 -3.78 3.30
CA ALA A 23 5.29 -2.55 3.60
C ALA A 23 4.27 -2.77 4.71
N ASP A 24 4.14 -1.77 5.59
CA ASP A 24 3.19 -1.84 6.68
C ASP A 24 2.48 -0.52 6.91
N PHE A 25 1.26 -0.62 7.43
CA PHE A 25 0.55 0.51 7.99
C PHE A 25 -0.25 0.05 9.21
N GLY A 26 0.18 0.45 10.38
CA GLY A 26 -0.54 0.23 11.63
C GLY A 26 -0.53 1.47 12.50
N PHE A 27 -1.62 1.67 13.21
CA PHE A 27 -1.73 2.67 14.26
C PHE A 27 -2.67 2.17 15.35
N LYS A 28 -2.47 2.67 16.57
CA LYS A 28 -3.41 2.40 17.66
C LYS A 28 -4.32 3.62 17.83
N PRO A 29 -5.63 3.48 17.56
CA PRO A 29 -6.55 4.59 17.78
C PRO A 29 -6.61 4.97 19.26
N LYS A 30 -6.77 6.26 19.55
CA LYS A 30 -6.85 6.78 20.93
C LYS A 30 -8.06 6.22 21.67
N THR A 31 -9.19 6.08 20.98
CA THR A 31 -10.42 5.47 21.49
C THR A 31 -10.77 4.27 20.61
N ARG A 32 -11.26 3.21 21.24
CA ARG A 32 -11.69 1.98 20.54
C ARG A 32 -13.20 1.85 20.72
N GLU A 33 -13.92 2.56 19.89
CA GLU A 33 -15.39 2.59 19.92
C GLU A 33 -15.94 1.49 19.02
N PRO A 34 -16.65 0.48 19.55
CA PRO A 34 -17.21 -0.61 18.76
C PRO A 34 -18.15 -0.13 17.65
N GLU A 35 -18.90 0.94 17.91
CA GLU A 35 -19.83 1.57 16.95
C GLU A 35 -19.13 2.57 15.99
N GLY A 36 -17.86 2.83 16.21
CA GLY A 36 -17.08 3.74 15.37
C GLY A 36 -16.62 3.08 14.06
N ARG A 37 -16.35 3.87 13.02
CA ARG A 37 -16.02 3.40 11.67
C ARG A 37 -14.87 2.37 11.59
N LEU A 38 -13.95 2.37 12.57
CA LEU A 38 -12.79 1.46 12.55
C LEU A 38 -13.16 0.04 12.98
N LEU A 39 -14.13 -0.12 13.87
CA LEU A 39 -14.45 -1.40 14.50
C LEU A 39 -15.88 -1.88 14.22
N ASN A 40 -16.72 -1.06 13.61
CA ASN A 40 -18.10 -1.40 13.33
C ASN A 40 -18.23 -2.18 12.01
N PRO A 41 -18.69 -3.45 12.02
CA PRO A 41 -18.91 -4.21 10.80
C PRO A 41 -20.00 -3.63 9.89
N GLU A 42 -20.98 -2.90 10.43
CA GLU A 42 -22.01 -2.20 9.62
C GLU A 42 -21.44 -1.03 8.82
N LEU A 43 -20.22 -0.56 9.15
CA LEU A 43 -19.49 0.50 8.47
C LEU A 43 -18.26 0.00 7.71
N ALA A 44 -18.18 -1.31 7.43
CA ALA A 44 -17.02 -1.96 6.83
C ALA A 44 -15.71 -1.69 7.61
N GLY A 45 -15.76 -1.72 8.93
CA GLY A 45 -14.58 -1.57 9.79
C GLY A 45 -13.57 -2.68 9.58
N GLY A 46 -12.38 -2.50 10.12
CA GLY A 46 -11.27 -3.45 10.04
C GLY A 46 -9.99 -2.83 9.50
N SER A 47 -8.85 -3.47 9.82
CA SER A 47 -7.54 -2.96 9.46
C SER A 47 -7.24 -3.11 7.96
N LEU A 48 -7.72 -4.17 7.33
CA LEU A 48 -7.43 -4.46 5.93
C LEU A 48 -7.99 -3.39 5.00
N LEU A 49 -9.27 -3.04 5.16
CA LEU A 49 -9.92 -2.04 4.32
C LEU A 49 -9.52 -0.61 4.67
N ASP A 50 -9.29 -0.29 5.97
CA ASP A 50 -8.95 1.07 6.40
C ASP A 50 -7.49 1.43 6.11
N VAL A 51 -6.56 0.56 6.45
CA VAL A 51 -5.11 0.84 6.31
C VAL A 51 -4.34 -0.19 5.48
N GLY A 52 -4.79 -1.43 5.39
CA GLY A 52 -4.16 -2.47 4.58
C GLY A 52 -4.22 -2.21 3.08
N ILE A 53 -5.22 -1.46 2.62
CA ILE A 53 -5.32 -1.02 1.23
C ILE A 53 -4.09 -0.22 0.77
N TYR A 54 -3.43 0.55 1.65
CA TYR A 54 -2.26 1.36 1.26
C TYR A 54 -1.03 0.51 0.90
N PRO A 55 -0.56 -0.45 1.73
CA PRO A 55 0.52 -1.36 1.33
C PRO A 55 0.13 -2.25 0.14
N LEU A 56 -1.15 -2.67 0.00
CA LEU A 56 -1.63 -3.40 -1.16
C LEU A 56 -1.57 -2.58 -2.45
N SER A 57 -2.02 -1.32 -2.42
CA SER A 57 -1.93 -0.40 -3.56
C SER A 57 -0.48 -0.11 -3.94
N LEU A 58 0.42 0.00 -2.95
CA LEU A 58 1.85 0.16 -3.22
C LEU A 58 2.44 -1.09 -3.90
N ALA A 59 2.04 -2.29 -3.47
CA ALA A 59 2.45 -3.55 -4.09
C ALA A 59 1.93 -3.66 -5.53
N SER A 60 0.66 -3.31 -5.78
CA SER A 60 0.08 -3.26 -7.13
C SER A 60 0.87 -2.31 -8.03
N MET A 61 1.15 -1.09 -7.58
CA MET A 61 1.91 -0.11 -8.34
C MET A 61 3.33 -0.57 -8.71
N ILE A 62 4.02 -1.30 -7.81
CA ILE A 62 5.43 -1.69 -7.99
C ILE A 62 5.56 -3.03 -8.73
N MET A 63 4.70 -3.98 -8.42
CA MET A 63 4.86 -5.40 -8.80
C MET A 63 3.70 -5.92 -9.65
N GLY A 64 2.63 -5.13 -9.83
CA GLY A 64 1.44 -5.50 -10.58
C GLY A 64 0.54 -6.52 -9.87
N LYS A 65 -0.21 -7.30 -10.64
CA LYS A 65 -1.17 -8.28 -10.13
C LYS A 65 -0.45 -9.51 -9.58
N PRO A 66 -0.73 -9.93 -8.34
CA PRO A 66 -0.17 -11.16 -7.78
C PRO A 66 -0.79 -12.41 -8.42
N LYS A 67 0.00 -13.48 -8.49
CA LYS A 67 -0.46 -14.81 -8.90
C LYS A 67 -1.27 -15.50 -7.82
N SER A 68 -0.86 -15.36 -6.57
CA SER A 68 -1.50 -15.95 -5.40
C SER A 68 -1.13 -15.19 -4.13
N PHE A 69 -1.86 -15.46 -3.05
CA PHE A 69 -1.54 -14.92 -1.75
C PHE A 69 -1.67 -15.98 -0.65
N VAL A 70 -1.05 -15.70 0.50
CA VAL A 70 -1.30 -16.34 1.79
C VAL A 70 -1.55 -15.23 2.79
N SER A 71 -2.53 -15.37 3.65
CA SER A 71 -2.87 -14.34 4.63
C SER A 71 -3.36 -14.94 5.94
N ASP A 72 -3.19 -14.19 7.01
CA ASP A 72 -3.75 -14.49 8.32
C ASP A 72 -4.15 -13.19 9.02
N TRP A 73 -5.05 -13.28 10.00
CA TRP A 73 -5.65 -12.14 10.64
C TRP A 73 -6.02 -12.38 12.09
N ASN A 74 -6.11 -11.31 12.86
CA ASN A 74 -6.62 -11.32 14.22
C ASN A 74 -8.03 -10.72 14.25
N ARG A 75 -9.01 -11.56 14.60
CA ARG A 75 -10.42 -11.15 14.72
C ARG A 75 -10.62 -10.37 16.01
N GLY A 76 -11.09 -9.13 15.90
CA GLY A 76 -11.47 -8.30 17.02
C GLY A 76 -12.82 -8.71 17.67
N SER A 77 -13.12 -8.06 18.79
CA SER A 77 -14.35 -8.32 19.56
C SER A 77 -15.64 -8.02 18.81
N THR A 78 -15.62 -7.10 17.85
CA THR A 78 -16.76 -6.76 17.01
C THR A 78 -16.90 -7.66 15.77
N GLY A 79 -15.90 -8.51 15.52
CA GLY A 79 -15.88 -9.44 14.41
C GLY A 79 -15.09 -8.98 13.18
N VAL A 80 -14.61 -7.71 13.14
CA VAL A 80 -13.75 -7.22 12.07
C VAL A 80 -12.29 -7.61 12.32
N ASP A 81 -11.45 -7.51 11.29
CA ASP A 81 -10.01 -7.70 11.42
C ASP A 81 -9.37 -6.48 12.08
N GLU A 82 -8.72 -6.69 13.21
CA GLU A 82 -7.97 -5.63 13.90
C GLU A 82 -6.48 -5.61 13.52
N GLN A 83 -6.01 -6.72 12.98
CA GLN A 83 -4.65 -6.89 12.47
C GLN A 83 -4.64 -7.96 11.38
N ALA A 84 -3.90 -7.73 10.31
CA ALA A 84 -3.77 -8.68 9.22
C ALA A 84 -2.37 -8.66 8.59
N SER A 85 -1.95 -9.81 8.07
CA SER A 85 -0.72 -9.94 7.28
C SER A 85 -0.97 -10.74 6.02
N CYS A 86 -0.36 -10.30 4.91
CA CYS A 86 -0.46 -10.96 3.62
C CYS A 86 0.92 -11.15 3.00
N ILE A 87 1.13 -12.31 2.37
CA ILE A 87 2.26 -12.55 1.47
C ILE A 87 1.69 -12.72 0.06
N LEU A 88 1.98 -11.77 -0.82
CA LEU A 88 1.63 -11.86 -2.24
C LEU A 88 2.77 -12.52 -3.01
N LYS A 89 2.46 -13.43 -3.91
CA LYS A 89 3.43 -14.14 -4.77
C LYS A 89 3.20 -13.78 -6.23
N TYR A 90 4.27 -13.58 -6.98
CA TYR A 90 4.27 -13.18 -8.38
C TYR A 90 4.89 -14.24 -9.28
N ASP A 91 4.58 -14.24 -10.58
CA ASP A 91 5.04 -15.26 -11.53
C ASP A 91 6.57 -15.31 -11.69
N ASN A 92 7.25 -14.17 -11.54
CA ASN A 92 8.71 -14.08 -11.58
C ASN A 92 9.40 -14.53 -10.27
N GLY A 93 8.64 -15.07 -9.30
CA GLY A 93 9.12 -15.53 -8.01
C GLY A 93 9.37 -14.43 -6.98
N SER A 94 9.04 -13.17 -7.30
CA SER A 94 9.09 -12.08 -6.32
C SER A 94 7.94 -12.19 -5.32
N MET A 95 8.07 -11.50 -4.17
CA MET A 95 7.07 -11.53 -3.10
C MET A 95 6.87 -10.16 -2.48
N ALA A 96 5.62 -9.85 -2.06
CA ALA A 96 5.33 -8.73 -1.18
C ALA A 96 4.85 -9.24 0.18
N LEU A 97 5.41 -8.69 1.27
CA LEU A 97 5.05 -8.97 2.65
C LEU A 97 4.39 -7.69 3.20
N LEU A 98 3.10 -7.79 3.45
CA LEU A 98 2.26 -6.65 3.78
C LEU A 98 1.61 -6.86 5.15
N HIS A 99 1.51 -5.77 5.93
CA HIS A 99 0.91 -5.83 7.25
C HIS A 99 0.04 -4.59 7.51
N SER A 100 -1.09 -4.81 8.20
CA SER A 100 -1.99 -3.77 8.68
C SER A 100 -2.36 -3.99 10.14
N SER A 101 -2.54 -2.93 10.92
CA SER A 101 -2.92 -3.05 12.33
C SER A 101 -3.68 -1.83 12.85
N LEU A 102 -4.74 -2.08 13.63
CA LEU A 102 -5.42 -1.12 14.49
C LEU A 102 -5.08 -1.33 15.97
N GLU A 103 -4.15 -2.25 16.29
CA GLU A 103 -3.76 -2.58 17.65
C GLU A 103 -2.44 -1.94 18.07
N SER A 104 -1.57 -1.62 17.11
CA SER A 104 -0.24 -1.10 17.40
C SER A 104 0.22 -0.11 16.33
N GLU A 105 1.05 0.84 16.73
CA GLU A 105 1.78 1.67 15.79
C GLU A 105 2.93 0.87 15.21
N THR A 106 2.94 0.71 13.87
CA THR A 106 4.01 0.03 13.14
C THR A 106 5.06 1.03 12.66
N ARG A 107 6.06 0.57 11.90
CA ARG A 107 7.07 1.47 11.31
C ARG A 107 6.48 2.42 10.29
N GLN A 108 5.42 1.98 9.59
CA GLN A 108 4.76 2.76 8.55
C GLN A 108 5.72 3.08 7.38
N GLU A 109 6.61 2.16 7.09
CA GLU A 109 7.64 2.26 6.07
C GLU A 109 7.39 1.25 4.95
N ALA A 110 8.07 1.44 3.81
CA ALA A 110 8.19 0.39 2.82
C ALA A 110 9.66 0.17 2.46
N PHE A 111 10.03 -1.09 2.23
CA PHE A 111 11.36 -1.50 1.84
C PHE A 111 11.30 -2.40 0.60
N ILE A 112 11.90 -1.93 -0.49
CA ILE A 112 11.92 -2.59 -1.79
C ILE A 112 13.33 -3.12 -2.01
N SER A 113 13.47 -4.44 -2.14
CA SER A 113 14.75 -5.09 -2.43
C SER A 113 14.80 -5.53 -3.89
N GLY A 114 15.82 -5.09 -4.60
CA GLY A 114 16.12 -5.50 -5.95
C GLY A 114 17.44 -6.26 -6.04
N THR A 115 17.77 -6.73 -7.24
CA THR A 115 19.00 -7.50 -7.49
C THR A 115 20.27 -6.66 -7.37
N GLU A 116 20.18 -5.34 -7.61
CA GLU A 116 21.32 -4.41 -7.62
C GLU A 116 21.27 -3.34 -6.52
N GLY A 117 20.23 -3.35 -5.68
CA GLY A 117 20.10 -2.39 -4.60
C GLY A 117 18.78 -2.50 -3.88
N ASN A 118 18.50 -1.49 -3.04
CA ASN A 118 17.24 -1.40 -2.33
C ASN A 118 16.76 0.06 -2.24
N ILE A 119 15.46 0.22 -1.98
CA ILE A 119 14.83 1.51 -1.71
C ILE A 119 14.07 1.40 -0.40
N ARG A 120 14.39 2.28 0.56
CA ARG A 120 13.58 2.50 1.75
C ARG A 120 12.72 3.73 1.57
N ILE A 121 11.42 3.57 1.62
CA ILE A 121 10.46 4.66 1.75
C ILE A 121 10.23 4.88 3.24
N HIS A 122 10.55 6.08 3.72
CA HIS A 122 10.50 6.40 5.15
C HIS A 122 9.06 6.53 5.65
N LYS A 123 8.92 6.68 6.98
CA LYS A 123 7.64 6.74 7.72
C LYS A 123 6.57 7.55 6.99
N GLN A 124 5.34 7.06 7.04
CA GLN A 124 4.17 7.48 6.26
C GLN A 124 4.32 7.15 4.78
N CYS A 125 4.68 5.88 4.47
CA CYS A 125 4.92 5.41 3.11
C CYS A 125 3.73 5.56 2.15
N TRP A 126 2.50 5.77 2.64
CA TRP A 126 1.30 6.08 1.85
C TRP A 126 1.22 7.55 1.36
N LYS A 127 1.98 8.45 1.98
CA LYS A 127 2.16 9.85 1.56
C LYS A 127 3.63 10.26 1.70
N PRO A 128 4.53 9.62 0.96
CA PRO A 128 5.96 9.70 1.24
C PRO A 128 6.55 11.03 0.80
N GLN A 129 7.50 11.53 1.60
CA GLN A 129 8.27 12.72 1.29
C GLN A 129 9.78 12.46 1.21
N LYS A 130 10.21 11.26 1.67
CA LYS A 130 11.61 10.86 1.71
C LYS A 130 11.78 9.40 1.36
N MET A 131 12.79 9.09 0.52
CA MET A 131 13.28 7.73 0.30
C MET A 131 14.81 7.73 0.27
N THR A 132 15.38 6.58 0.61
CA THR A 132 16.82 6.30 0.48
C THR A 132 17.01 5.16 -0.49
N ILE A 133 17.85 5.34 -1.48
CA ILE A 133 18.26 4.32 -2.47
C ILE A 133 19.68 3.91 -2.14
N THR A 134 19.91 2.61 -1.94
CA THR A 134 21.22 2.06 -1.61
C THR A 134 21.67 1.11 -2.70
N SER A 135 22.84 1.34 -3.29
CA SER A 135 23.44 0.43 -4.27
C SER A 135 24.05 -0.77 -3.56
N ARG A 136 23.81 -1.97 -4.07
CA ARG A 136 24.35 -3.23 -3.53
C ARG A 136 25.87 -3.28 -3.55
N LEU A 137 26.49 -2.85 -4.65
CA LEU A 137 27.93 -2.97 -4.83
C LEU A 137 28.71 -1.89 -4.08
N SER A 138 28.30 -0.63 -4.22
CA SER A 138 29.04 0.49 -3.63
C SER A 138 28.63 0.81 -2.20
N GLN A 139 27.51 0.27 -1.73
CA GLN A 139 26.86 0.62 -0.45
C GLN A 139 26.60 2.14 -0.29
N LYS A 140 26.69 2.89 -1.40
CA LYS A 140 26.39 4.31 -1.39
C LYS A 140 24.89 4.53 -1.29
N GLU A 141 24.53 5.48 -0.44
CA GLU A 141 23.16 5.92 -0.25
C GLU A 141 22.90 7.21 -1.03
N LYS A 142 21.76 7.26 -1.69
CA LYS A 142 21.20 8.44 -2.33
C LYS A 142 19.88 8.77 -1.64
N ILE A 143 19.84 9.90 -0.96
CA ILE A 143 18.62 10.39 -0.31
C ILE A 143 17.86 11.26 -1.29
N VAL A 144 16.58 11.00 -1.45
CA VAL A 144 15.66 11.78 -2.27
C VAL A 144 14.53 12.30 -1.37
N GLU A 145 14.42 13.62 -1.31
CA GLU A 145 13.37 14.30 -0.54
C GLU A 145 12.52 15.16 -1.47
N ARG A 146 11.19 15.06 -1.29
CA ARG A 146 10.21 15.82 -2.05
C ARG A 146 9.06 16.20 -1.09
N PRO A 147 9.25 17.27 -0.31
CA PRO A 147 8.21 17.74 0.59
C PRO A 147 6.97 18.18 -0.19
N PHE A 148 5.81 18.03 0.43
CA PHE A 148 4.56 18.50 -0.15
C PHE A 148 4.45 20.01 -0.11
N VAL A 149 3.74 20.57 -1.09
CA VAL A 149 3.15 21.91 -0.98
C VAL A 149 1.76 21.72 -0.34
N GLY A 150 1.48 22.40 0.76
CA GLY A 150 0.24 22.23 1.51
C GLY A 150 0.15 20.84 2.17
N ASN A 151 -1.00 20.19 2.05
CA ASN A 151 -1.28 18.86 2.61
C ASN A 151 -1.10 17.70 1.61
N GLY A 152 -0.77 17.99 0.35
CA GLY A 152 -0.57 17.01 -0.72
C GLY A 152 -1.80 16.67 -1.55
N PHE A 153 -3.03 16.94 -1.09
CA PHE A 153 -4.25 16.68 -1.86
C PHE A 153 -4.42 17.60 -3.09
N ASN A 154 -3.73 18.73 -3.10
CA ASN A 154 -3.69 19.61 -4.27
C ASN A 154 -3.16 18.88 -5.53
N TYR A 155 -2.22 17.94 -5.40
CA TYR A 155 -1.68 17.21 -6.55
C TYR A 155 -2.72 16.30 -7.19
N GLU A 156 -3.56 15.65 -6.40
CA GLU A 156 -4.68 14.84 -6.86
C GLU A 156 -5.72 15.70 -7.59
N ALA A 157 -6.15 16.80 -6.94
CA ALA A 157 -7.12 17.73 -7.51
C ALA A 157 -6.64 18.34 -8.84
N GLU A 158 -5.36 18.78 -8.91
CA GLU A 158 -4.78 19.32 -10.13
C GLU A 158 -4.70 18.27 -11.26
N PHE A 159 -4.28 17.06 -10.92
CA PHE A 159 -4.14 15.98 -11.89
C PHE A 159 -5.51 15.59 -12.45
N PHE A 160 -6.48 15.35 -11.58
CA PHE A 160 -7.85 14.99 -11.98
C PHE A 160 -8.53 16.12 -12.76
N GLY A 161 -8.36 17.36 -12.33
CA GLY A 161 -8.89 18.54 -13.04
C GLY A 161 -8.35 18.64 -14.48
N LYS A 162 -7.06 18.34 -14.70
CA LYS A 162 -6.49 18.30 -16.07
C LYS A 162 -7.11 17.19 -16.92
N LEU A 163 -7.29 15.98 -16.34
CA LEU A 163 -7.95 14.88 -17.06
C LEU A 163 -9.36 15.25 -17.53
N LEU A 164 -10.14 15.87 -16.65
CA LEU A 164 -11.50 16.33 -16.98
C LEU A 164 -11.49 17.38 -18.10
N LEU A 165 -10.57 18.35 -18.07
CA LEU A 165 -10.42 19.34 -19.13
C LEU A 165 -10.01 18.73 -20.47
N GLU A 166 -9.29 17.59 -20.44
CA GLU A 166 -8.92 16.80 -21.61
C GLU A 166 -10.03 15.83 -22.06
N GLY A 167 -11.18 15.81 -21.39
CA GLY A 167 -12.30 14.90 -21.67
C GLY A 167 -12.01 13.43 -21.35
N LYS A 168 -11.02 13.16 -20.49
CA LYS A 168 -10.66 11.80 -20.08
C LYS A 168 -11.51 11.38 -18.88
N THR A 169 -11.97 10.13 -18.89
CA THR A 169 -12.75 9.50 -17.82
C THR A 169 -11.96 8.48 -16.99
N ASP A 170 -10.73 8.19 -17.41
CA ASP A 170 -9.81 7.29 -16.72
C ASP A 170 -8.37 7.80 -16.82
N ASN A 171 -7.44 7.19 -16.05
CA ASN A 171 -6.04 7.60 -16.03
C ASN A 171 -5.08 6.41 -15.91
N GLU A 172 -3.83 6.61 -16.34
CA GLU A 172 -2.78 5.60 -16.34
C GLU A 172 -2.08 5.41 -14.98
N ILE A 173 -2.31 6.31 -14.00
CA ILE A 173 -1.64 6.25 -12.68
C ILE A 173 -2.39 5.34 -11.73
N MET A 174 -3.72 5.42 -11.74
CA MET A 174 -4.64 4.59 -10.97
C MET A 174 -5.91 4.45 -11.79
N SER A 175 -5.92 3.48 -12.70
CA SER A 175 -7.07 3.23 -13.57
C SER A 175 -8.25 2.65 -12.81
N LEU A 176 -9.45 2.73 -13.38
CA LEU A 176 -10.63 2.06 -12.83
C LEU A 176 -10.42 0.54 -12.77
N GLU A 177 -9.73 -0.03 -13.77
CA GLU A 177 -9.39 -1.45 -13.77
C GLU A 177 -8.46 -1.81 -12.60
N GLU A 178 -7.43 -1.02 -12.33
CA GLU A 178 -6.53 -1.25 -11.20
C GLU A 178 -7.27 -1.11 -9.86
N SER A 179 -8.14 -0.12 -9.74
CA SER A 179 -8.98 0.06 -8.54
C SER A 179 -9.87 -1.16 -8.28
N LEU A 180 -10.52 -1.69 -9.33
CA LEU A 180 -11.33 -2.91 -9.23
C LEU A 180 -10.47 -4.15 -8.93
N ALA A 181 -9.27 -4.25 -9.49
CA ALA A 181 -8.37 -5.37 -9.20
C ALA A 181 -7.89 -5.38 -7.74
N ILE A 182 -7.59 -4.22 -7.18
CA ILE A 182 -7.21 -4.06 -5.76
C ILE A 182 -8.40 -4.42 -4.87
N MET A 183 -9.61 -3.92 -5.14
CA MET A 183 -10.81 -4.24 -4.38
C MET A 183 -11.12 -5.75 -4.44
N SER A 184 -11.04 -6.35 -5.64
CA SER A 184 -11.22 -7.79 -5.79
C SER A 184 -10.21 -8.62 -5.00
N LEU A 185 -8.95 -8.17 -4.88
CA LEU A 185 -7.95 -8.84 -4.06
C LEU A 185 -8.29 -8.72 -2.57
N LEU A 186 -8.72 -7.54 -2.11
CA LEU A 186 -9.18 -7.33 -0.73
C LEU A 186 -10.36 -8.25 -0.39
N ASP A 187 -11.32 -8.39 -1.30
CA ASP A 187 -12.47 -9.29 -1.13
C ASP A 187 -12.03 -10.76 -1.04
N GLN A 188 -11.15 -11.21 -1.94
CA GLN A 188 -10.59 -12.57 -1.88
C GLN A 188 -9.85 -12.86 -0.57
N ILE A 189 -9.12 -11.88 -0.04
CA ILE A 189 -8.42 -11.99 1.24
C ILE A 189 -9.45 -12.15 2.37
N ARG A 190 -10.48 -11.29 2.44
CA ARG A 190 -11.55 -11.39 3.44
C ARG A 190 -12.33 -12.70 3.33
N ASP A 191 -12.65 -13.12 2.12
CA ASP A 191 -13.32 -14.41 1.85
C ASP A 191 -12.52 -15.60 2.38
N SER A 192 -11.18 -15.57 2.24
CA SER A 192 -10.32 -16.62 2.77
C SER A 192 -10.34 -16.73 4.31
N TRP A 193 -10.74 -15.68 4.99
CA TRP A 193 -10.93 -15.61 6.44
C TRP A 193 -12.35 -15.90 6.88
N GLY A 194 -13.30 -15.95 5.95
CA GLY A 194 -14.73 -16.00 6.24
C GLY A 194 -15.28 -14.69 6.81
N LEU A 195 -14.54 -13.57 6.62
CA LEU A 195 -14.98 -12.24 7.05
C LEU A 195 -15.95 -11.66 6.02
N ARG A 196 -17.21 -11.52 6.41
CA ARG A 196 -18.27 -10.88 5.63
C ARG A 196 -18.91 -9.76 6.45
N TYR A 197 -19.29 -8.71 5.75
CA TYR A 197 -20.03 -7.62 6.37
C TYR A 197 -21.55 -7.89 6.30
N PRO A 198 -22.35 -7.33 7.23
CA PRO A 198 -23.78 -7.62 7.31
C PRO A 198 -24.62 -7.23 6.08
N PHE A 199 -24.09 -6.34 5.24
CA PHE A 199 -24.76 -5.82 4.04
C PHE A 199 -24.33 -6.51 2.73
N GLU A 200 -23.49 -7.53 2.78
CA GLU A 200 -23.00 -8.33 1.64
C GLU A 200 -23.89 -9.54 1.32
#